data_cd0e38f2b2a8124935f691a4d7d0af35
#
_entry.id   cd0e38f2b2a8124935f691a4d7d0af35
#
_cell.length_a   1.000
_cell.length_b   1.000
_cell.length_c   1.000
_cell.angle_alpha   90.00
_cell.angle_beta   90.00
_cell.angle_gamma   90.00
#
_symmetry.space_group_name_H-M   'P 1'
#
loop_
_entity.id
_entity.type
_entity.pdbx_description
1 polymer ?
#
loop_
_entity_poly.entity_id
_entity_poly.type
_entity_poly.pdbx_seq_one_letter_code
_entity_poly.pdbx_strand_id
1 'polypeptide(L)'
;MDAHGTPQPEPSYGEQFTHSAIQGVRAEGKVRIRYTELPGQFADGSHYSLRQPHYRFTDLGYGPMQPGTLVSPRIAPQMPGVGLVDAIPEADILANVQQQASRSDGIHGMVNRVFDPFAGKDVVGRFGWKANTASLAHQSAAAFHGDIGITSEKFPREDCTPKQKDCAAAPRGGEKGGPEIDNATLEKVIQYQATLAVPARRNYDNVDVRRGQALFAQAQCAVCHRPSYTTGASPFPSLRGQKITPYTDLLLHDMGKGLADGRPDGLANGQQWRTPPLWGIGLIPDVNDHSFLLHDGRARNTLEAILWHGGEADAARQQVLKMPKTDRDALVKFVNSL
;
A
#
# COMPACT_ATOMS: atom_id res chain seq x y z
N MET A 1 8.58 12.73 16.62
CA MET A 1 9.75 12.12 15.97
C MET A 1 10.71 11.67 17.04
N ASP A 2 11.23 10.46 16.92
CA ASP A 2 12.34 10.01 17.74
C ASP A 2 13.68 10.61 17.25
N ALA A 3 14.80 10.24 17.88
CA ALA A 3 16.14 10.69 17.49
C ALA A 3 16.56 10.25 16.07
N HIS A 4 15.85 9.31 15.46
CA HIS A 4 16.11 8.80 14.11
C HIS A 4 15.10 9.35 13.08
N GLY A 5 14.24 10.30 13.47
CA GLY A 5 13.22 10.87 12.57
C GLY A 5 11.99 9.99 12.36
N THR A 6 11.83 8.92 13.13
CA THR A 6 10.63 8.08 13.09
C THR A 6 9.47 8.77 13.81
N PRO A 7 8.25 8.80 13.25
CA PRO A 7 7.09 9.31 13.94
C PRO A 7 6.86 8.55 15.25
N GLN A 8 6.59 9.29 16.32
CA GLN A 8 6.17 8.69 17.58
C GLN A 8 4.66 8.46 17.55
N PRO A 9 4.16 7.37 18.16
CA PRO A 9 2.73 7.16 18.34
C PRO A 9 2.05 8.36 18.99
N GLU A 10 0.81 8.65 18.58
CA GLU A 10 0.03 9.69 19.26
C GLU A 10 -0.25 9.26 20.73
N PRO A 11 0.05 10.09 21.73
CA PRO A 11 0.03 9.65 23.13
C PRO A 11 -1.32 9.18 23.66
N SER A 12 -2.43 9.52 22.99
CA SER A 12 -3.79 9.11 23.39
C SER A 12 -4.34 7.98 22.54
N TYR A 13 -3.86 7.85 21.27
CA TYR A 13 -4.47 7.01 20.24
C TYR A 13 -3.51 6.03 19.58
N GLY A 14 -2.23 6.04 19.96
CA GLY A 14 -1.25 5.10 19.41
C GLY A 14 -0.86 5.39 17.95
N GLU A 15 -0.47 4.34 17.25
CA GLU A 15 -0.05 4.41 15.83
C GLU A 15 -1.24 4.30 14.88
N GLN A 16 -2.24 3.53 15.23
CA GLN A 16 -3.42 3.26 14.42
C GLN A 16 -4.69 3.70 15.14
N PHE A 17 -5.50 4.53 14.50
CA PHE A 17 -6.75 5.03 15.07
C PHE A 17 -7.88 4.03 14.85
N THR A 18 -8.50 3.56 15.93
CA THR A 18 -9.50 2.49 15.92
C THR A 18 -10.90 3.02 16.20
N HIS A 19 -11.82 2.83 15.26
CA HIS A 19 -13.19 3.33 15.36
C HIS A 19 -14.16 2.35 16.04
N SER A 20 -13.70 1.15 16.35
CA SER A 20 -14.45 0.10 17.06
C SER A 20 -13.62 -0.46 18.20
N ALA A 21 -14.26 -1.02 19.20
CA ALA A 21 -13.60 -1.65 20.32
C ALA A 21 -14.41 -2.86 20.83
N ILE A 22 -13.78 -3.73 21.63
CA ILE A 22 -14.44 -4.84 22.29
C ILE A 22 -15.40 -4.32 23.39
N GLN A 23 -16.30 -5.20 23.85
CA GLN A 23 -17.23 -4.85 24.91
C GLN A 23 -16.51 -4.39 26.18
N GLY A 24 -16.92 -3.25 26.72
CA GLY A 24 -16.33 -2.65 27.92
C GLY A 24 -15.16 -1.71 27.66
N VAL A 25 -14.65 -1.64 26.43
CA VAL A 25 -13.59 -0.72 26.01
C VAL A 25 -14.22 0.39 25.14
N ARG A 26 -13.76 1.61 25.35
CA ARG A 26 -14.21 2.77 24.58
C ARG A 26 -13.54 2.80 23.21
N ALA A 27 -14.32 2.94 22.15
CA ALA A 27 -13.78 3.23 20.83
C ALA A 27 -13.00 4.56 20.83
N GLU A 28 -11.95 4.65 20.05
CA GLU A 28 -11.08 5.84 20.00
C GLU A 28 -11.80 7.06 19.40
N GLY A 29 -12.74 6.83 18.49
CA GLY A 29 -13.56 7.87 17.90
C GLY A 29 -14.10 7.51 16.54
N LYS A 30 -14.41 8.52 15.72
CA LYS A 30 -14.92 8.34 14.36
C LYS A 30 -14.14 9.19 13.37
N VAL A 31 -13.93 8.66 12.17
CA VAL A 31 -13.38 9.39 11.02
C VAL A 31 -14.51 9.79 10.09
N ARG A 32 -14.56 11.08 9.74
CA ARG A 32 -15.47 11.63 8.73
C ARG A 32 -14.64 12.09 7.54
N ILE A 33 -15.02 11.66 6.33
CA ILE A 33 -14.34 12.02 5.10
C ILE A 33 -15.27 12.92 4.29
N ARG A 34 -14.75 14.06 3.85
CA ARG A 34 -15.38 14.93 2.86
C ARG A 34 -14.46 15.07 1.67
N TYR A 35 -15.01 15.32 0.50
CA TYR A 35 -14.24 15.49 -0.72
C TYR A 35 -14.48 16.85 -1.33
N THR A 36 -13.40 17.45 -1.85
CA THR A 36 -13.46 18.60 -2.75
C THR A 36 -13.19 18.12 -4.16
N GLU A 37 -14.09 18.39 -5.09
CA GLU A 37 -13.90 18.07 -6.50
C GLU A 37 -12.91 19.06 -7.13
N LEU A 38 -11.97 18.53 -7.89
CA LEU A 38 -10.92 19.25 -8.60
C LEU A 38 -11.14 19.04 -10.10
N PRO A 39 -11.86 19.96 -10.79
CA PRO A 39 -12.10 19.82 -12.21
C PRO A 39 -10.82 20.03 -13.02
N GLY A 40 -10.72 19.33 -14.14
CA GLY A 40 -9.62 19.47 -15.08
C GLY A 40 -10.08 19.20 -16.52
N GLN A 41 -9.19 19.43 -17.47
CA GLN A 41 -9.48 19.26 -18.89
C GLN A 41 -8.33 18.55 -19.59
N PHE A 42 -8.64 17.61 -20.48
CA PHE A 42 -7.70 16.98 -21.39
C PHE A 42 -7.42 17.87 -22.58
N ALA A 43 -6.32 17.58 -23.29
CA ALA A 43 -5.97 18.34 -24.48
C ALA A 43 -7.00 18.24 -25.63
N ASP A 44 -7.84 17.21 -25.65
CA ASP A 44 -8.93 17.04 -26.59
C ASP A 44 -10.22 17.79 -26.19
N GLY A 45 -10.18 18.60 -25.14
CA GLY A 45 -11.30 19.39 -24.64
C GLY A 45 -12.27 18.63 -23.72
N SER A 46 -12.16 17.31 -23.59
CA SER A 46 -12.98 16.56 -22.64
C SER A 46 -12.58 16.87 -21.18
N HIS A 47 -13.54 16.75 -20.25
CA HIS A 47 -13.33 17.10 -18.86
C HIS A 47 -13.14 15.87 -17.98
N TYR A 48 -12.44 16.06 -16.85
CA TYR A 48 -12.36 15.11 -15.75
C TYR A 48 -12.54 15.83 -14.42
N SER A 49 -12.81 15.10 -13.38
CA SER A 49 -12.77 15.63 -12.01
C SER A 49 -12.01 14.65 -11.13
N LEU A 50 -11.11 15.15 -10.31
CA LEU A 50 -10.47 14.42 -9.23
C LEU A 50 -11.12 14.83 -7.91
N ARG A 51 -10.99 14.02 -6.86
CA ARG A 51 -11.52 14.37 -5.56
C ARG A 51 -10.42 14.37 -4.49
N GLN A 52 -10.24 15.49 -3.82
CA GLN A 52 -9.31 15.60 -2.71
C GLN A 52 -10.02 15.29 -1.39
N PRO A 53 -9.54 14.30 -0.61
CA PRO A 53 -10.13 13.96 0.67
C PRO A 53 -9.74 14.96 1.76
N HIS A 54 -10.66 15.17 2.70
CA HIS A 54 -10.47 15.91 3.95
C HIS A 54 -10.97 15.06 5.11
N TYR A 55 -10.10 14.79 6.06
CA TYR A 55 -10.38 13.92 7.19
C TYR A 55 -10.68 14.74 8.44
N ARG A 56 -11.72 14.34 9.16
CA ARG A 56 -12.08 14.93 10.45
C ARG A 56 -12.34 13.83 11.46
N PHE A 57 -11.66 13.92 12.59
CA PHE A 57 -11.85 13.05 13.73
C PHE A 57 -12.91 13.64 14.64
N THR A 58 -13.88 12.83 15.06
CA THR A 58 -14.99 13.21 15.94
C THR A 58 -15.23 12.15 16.99
N ASP A 59 -15.97 12.50 18.04
CA ASP A 59 -16.36 11.60 19.12
C ASP A 59 -15.14 10.94 19.79
N LEU A 60 -14.04 11.70 19.96
CA LEU A 60 -12.77 11.25 20.50
C LEU A 60 -12.93 10.72 21.92
N GLY A 61 -12.65 9.42 22.13
CA GLY A 61 -12.89 8.70 23.40
C GLY A 61 -11.91 9.05 24.52
N TYR A 62 -10.68 9.46 24.17
CA TYR A 62 -9.57 9.67 25.13
C TYR A 62 -9.03 11.12 25.12
N GLY A 63 -9.88 12.06 24.72
CA GLY A 63 -9.57 13.49 24.70
C GLY A 63 -9.03 13.97 23.34
N PRO A 64 -8.61 15.23 23.22
CA PRO A 64 -8.11 15.76 21.96
C PRO A 64 -6.76 15.13 21.59
N MET A 65 -6.54 14.93 20.28
CA MET A 65 -5.22 14.61 19.73
C MET A 65 -4.25 15.76 19.98
N GLN A 66 -2.97 15.45 20.09
CA GLN A 66 -1.96 16.49 20.22
C GLN A 66 -1.91 17.38 18.98
N PRO A 67 -1.68 18.70 19.15
CA PRO A 67 -1.41 19.58 18.01
C PRO A 67 -0.21 19.07 17.18
N GLY A 68 -0.37 19.06 15.86
CA GLY A 68 0.68 18.58 14.94
C GLY A 68 0.70 17.07 14.73
N THR A 69 -0.30 16.32 15.24
CA THR A 69 -0.47 14.90 14.92
C THR A 69 -0.59 14.72 13.40
N LEU A 70 0.30 13.89 12.83
CA LEU A 70 0.27 13.53 11.42
C LEU A 70 -0.75 12.41 11.20
N VAL A 71 -1.49 12.53 10.09
CA VAL A 71 -2.55 11.57 9.75
C VAL A 71 -2.24 10.97 8.38
N SER A 72 -2.19 9.63 8.31
CA SER A 72 -1.91 8.89 7.08
C SER A 72 -3.05 7.89 6.81
N PRO A 73 -4.12 8.30 6.13
CA PRO A 73 -5.21 7.39 5.78
C PRO A 73 -4.75 6.35 4.78
N ARG A 74 -5.11 5.09 5.01
CA ARG A 74 -4.70 3.97 4.15
C ARG A 74 -5.85 2.99 3.96
N ILE A 75 -6.11 2.60 2.70
CA ILE A 75 -6.96 1.46 2.38
C ILE A 75 -6.11 0.18 2.35
N ALA A 76 -6.72 -0.96 2.62
CA ALA A 76 -6.04 -2.25 2.57
C ALA A 76 -5.51 -2.53 1.16
N PRO A 77 -4.24 -2.93 1.01
CA PRO A 77 -3.71 -3.39 -0.27
C PRO A 77 -4.33 -4.71 -0.71
N GLN A 78 -4.26 -5.01 -2.02
CA GLN A 78 -4.72 -6.28 -2.56
C GLN A 78 -3.89 -7.46 -2.05
N MET A 79 -4.55 -8.58 -1.72
CA MET A 79 -3.94 -9.80 -1.19
C MET A 79 -3.44 -10.81 -2.25
N PRO A 80 -4.07 -10.94 -3.45
CA PRO A 80 -3.62 -11.92 -4.45
C PRO A 80 -2.15 -11.75 -4.80
N GLY A 81 -1.39 -12.85 -4.80
CA GLY A 81 0.00 -12.86 -5.22
C GLY A 81 1.02 -12.31 -4.19
N VAL A 82 0.62 -12.00 -2.95
CA VAL A 82 1.56 -11.47 -1.93
C VAL A 82 2.72 -12.42 -1.64
N GLY A 83 2.50 -13.74 -1.68
CA GLY A 83 3.58 -14.73 -1.54
C GLY A 83 4.56 -14.72 -2.72
N LEU A 84 4.10 -14.40 -3.94
CA LEU A 84 4.97 -14.23 -5.10
C LEU A 84 5.79 -12.93 -4.98
N VAL A 85 5.21 -11.85 -4.45
CA VAL A 85 5.94 -10.61 -4.14
C VAL A 85 7.00 -10.86 -3.07
N ASP A 86 6.66 -11.62 -2.03
CA ASP A 86 7.59 -11.98 -0.97
C ASP A 86 8.79 -12.79 -1.50
N ALA A 87 8.58 -13.60 -2.53
CA ALA A 87 9.59 -14.43 -3.17
C ALA A 87 10.45 -13.70 -4.24
N ILE A 88 10.21 -12.42 -4.53
CA ILE A 88 11.09 -11.64 -5.42
C ILE A 88 12.47 -11.49 -4.73
N PRO A 89 13.60 -11.82 -5.39
CA PRO A 89 14.92 -11.64 -4.81
C PRO A 89 15.21 -10.19 -4.43
N GLU A 90 15.78 -9.95 -3.24
CA GLU A 90 16.19 -8.59 -2.83
C GLU A 90 17.16 -7.96 -3.84
N ALA A 91 18.04 -8.79 -4.42
CA ALA A 91 18.97 -8.33 -5.45
C ALA A 91 18.28 -7.71 -6.67
N ASP A 92 17.10 -8.23 -7.06
CA ASP A 92 16.32 -7.69 -8.19
C ASP A 92 15.69 -6.34 -7.84
N ILE A 93 15.27 -6.15 -6.58
CA ILE A 93 14.76 -4.86 -6.10
C ILE A 93 15.88 -3.82 -6.06
N LEU A 94 17.06 -4.21 -5.56
CA LEU A 94 18.23 -3.33 -5.54
C LEU A 94 18.74 -3.01 -6.94
N ALA A 95 18.64 -3.95 -7.90
CA ALA A 95 18.97 -3.69 -9.30
C ALA A 95 18.06 -2.63 -9.92
N ASN A 96 16.77 -2.54 -9.52
CA ASN A 96 15.89 -1.46 -9.96
C ASN A 96 16.41 -0.09 -9.49
N VAL A 97 16.87 0.01 -8.23
CA VAL A 97 17.47 1.26 -7.70
C VAL A 97 18.66 1.68 -8.55
N GLN A 98 19.59 0.74 -8.81
CA GLN A 98 20.78 1.00 -9.61
C GLN A 98 20.44 1.43 -11.05
N GLN A 99 19.46 0.78 -11.67
CA GLN A 99 18.98 1.11 -13.00
C GLN A 99 18.38 2.52 -13.05
N GLN A 100 17.62 2.91 -12.03
CA GLN A 100 16.99 4.21 -11.96
C GLN A 100 17.98 5.31 -11.55
N ALA A 101 19.01 5.03 -10.77
CA ALA A 101 20.03 5.99 -10.38
C ALA A 101 20.79 6.58 -11.58
N SER A 102 20.89 5.88 -12.70
CA SER A 102 21.52 6.36 -13.93
C SER A 102 20.61 7.20 -14.83
N ARG A 103 19.34 7.40 -14.47
CA ARG A 103 18.38 8.15 -15.29
C ARG A 103 18.56 9.66 -15.12
N SER A 104 18.34 10.38 -16.23
CA SER A 104 18.40 11.85 -16.26
C SER A 104 17.03 12.52 -16.23
N ASP A 105 15.93 11.74 -16.19
CA ASP A 105 14.56 12.24 -16.24
C ASP A 105 13.93 12.49 -14.85
N GLY A 106 14.73 12.34 -13.78
CA GLY A 106 14.29 12.62 -12.42
C GLY A 106 13.56 11.47 -11.72
N ILE A 107 13.48 10.29 -12.34
CA ILE A 107 12.89 9.10 -11.72
C ILE A 107 14.00 8.36 -10.95
N HIS A 108 13.94 8.40 -9.61
CA HIS A 108 14.96 7.87 -8.71
C HIS A 108 14.32 7.13 -7.54
N GLY A 109 13.74 5.96 -7.82
CA GLY A 109 13.14 5.12 -6.78
C GLY A 109 14.18 4.66 -5.74
N MET A 110 13.74 4.55 -4.50
CA MET A 110 14.57 4.09 -3.39
C MET A 110 13.90 2.95 -2.62
N VAL A 111 14.69 2.16 -1.90
CA VAL A 111 14.15 1.16 -0.98
C VAL A 111 13.88 1.76 0.39
N ASN A 112 12.88 1.25 1.10
CA ASN A 112 12.80 1.39 2.54
C ASN A 112 13.62 0.27 3.20
N ARG A 113 14.25 0.55 4.35
CA ARG A 113 14.91 -0.44 5.19
C ARG A 113 14.16 -0.55 6.49
N VAL A 114 13.81 -1.78 6.86
CA VAL A 114 12.94 -2.05 8.00
C VAL A 114 13.46 -3.27 8.78
N PHE A 115 13.29 -3.22 10.09
CA PHE A 115 13.60 -4.38 10.94
C PHE A 115 12.54 -5.46 10.71
N ASP A 116 12.97 -6.68 10.38
CA ASP A 116 12.12 -7.85 10.29
C ASP A 116 12.15 -8.62 11.63
N PRO A 117 11.06 -8.64 12.40
CA PRO A 117 11.02 -9.36 13.68
C PRO A 117 11.13 -10.89 13.54
N PHE A 118 10.89 -11.42 12.34
CA PHE A 118 11.05 -12.86 12.05
C PHE A 118 12.49 -13.21 11.68
N ALA A 119 13.16 -12.35 10.91
CA ALA A 119 14.56 -12.54 10.53
C ALA A 119 15.57 -11.99 11.56
N GLY A 120 15.13 -11.11 12.49
CA GLY A 120 15.95 -10.46 13.51
C GLY A 120 16.99 -9.47 12.97
N LYS A 121 16.76 -8.88 11.80
CA LYS A 121 17.69 -7.96 11.13
C LYS A 121 16.96 -6.96 10.23
N ASP A 122 17.66 -5.90 9.83
CA ASP A 122 17.18 -4.96 8.83
C ASP A 122 17.28 -5.53 7.42
N VAL A 123 16.19 -5.41 6.68
CA VAL A 123 16.04 -5.87 5.28
C VAL A 123 15.34 -4.82 4.43
N VAL A 124 15.28 -5.04 3.13
CA VAL A 124 14.47 -4.24 2.22
C VAL A 124 12.98 -4.47 2.50
N GLY A 125 12.25 -3.39 2.78
CA GLY A 125 10.79 -3.41 2.94
C GLY A 125 10.08 -3.73 1.63
N ARG A 126 8.98 -4.48 1.71
CA ARG A 126 8.23 -4.97 0.53
C ARG A 126 6.74 -4.70 0.60
N PHE A 127 6.18 -4.66 1.81
CA PHE A 127 4.74 -4.54 2.05
C PHE A 127 4.40 -3.22 2.73
N GLY A 128 3.11 -2.93 2.83
CA GLY A 128 2.62 -1.62 3.22
C GLY A 128 2.77 -0.58 2.11
N TRP A 129 2.07 0.53 2.23
CA TRP A 129 2.08 1.62 1.24
C TRP A 129 3.42 2.37 1.15
N LYS A 130 4.22 2.32 2.19
CA LYS A 130 5.57 2.92 2.24
C LYS A 130 6.68 1.87 2.39
N ALA A 131 6.43 0.63 1.97
CA ALA A 131 7.37 -0.48 2.11
C ALA A 131 7.89 -0.61 3.55
N ASN A 132 6.99 -0.46 4.53
CA ASN A 132 7.33 -0.39 5.94
C ASN A 132 7.25 -1.74 6.67
N THR A 133 6.96 -2.83 5.94
CA THR A 133 7.06 -4.19 6.45
C THR A 133 7.91 -5.07 5.53
N ALA A 134 8.66 -5.99 6.14
CA ALA A 134 9.76 -6.71 5.50
C ALA A 134 9.31 -7.91 4.69
N SER A 135 8.41 -8.71 5.27
CA SER A 135 7.98 -10.02 4.77
C SER A 135 6.48 -10.19 4.92
N LEU A 136 5.90 -11.18 4.24
CA LEU A 136 4.49 -11.53 4.42
C LEU A 136 4.20 -11.95 5.87
N ALA A 137 5.14 -12.64 6.52
CA ALA A 137 4.99 -13.01 7.93
C ALA A 137 4.94 -11.77 8.84
N HIS A 138 5.84 -10.80 8.62
CA HIS A 138 5.83 -9.52 9.33
C HIS A 138 4.51 -8.76 9.08
N GLN A 139 4.09 -8.61 7.82
CA GLN A 139 2.85 -7.92 7.47
C GLN A 139 1.63 -8.57 8.12
N SER A 140 1.54 -9.92 8.12
CA SER A 140 0.41 -10.64 8.71
C SER A 140 0.34 -10.46 10.22
N ALA A 141 1.46 -10.63 10.91
CA ALA A 141 1.50 -10.46 12.37
C ALA A 141 1.24 -9.01 12.80
N ALA A 142 1.78 -8.03 12.06
CA ALA A 142 1.54 -6.62 12.31
C ALA A 142 0.07 -6.22 12.06
N ALA A 143 -0.58 -6.79 11.03
CA ALA A 143 -1.99 -6.55 10.75
C ALA A 143 -2.90 -7.16 11.83
N PHE A 144 -2.62 -8.38 12.30
CA PHE A 144 -3.32 -8.95 13.45
C PHE A 144 -3.25 -8.03 14.66
N HIS A 145 -2.06 -7.51 14.96
CA HIS A 145 -1.84 -6.62 16.10
C HIS A 145 -2.51 -5.25 15.90
N GLY A 146 -2.19 -4.53 14.83
CA GLY A 146 -2.63 -3.14 14.64
C GLY A 146 -4.08 -3.01 14.17
N ASP A 147 -4.57 -3.92 13.29
CA ASP A 147 -5.91 -3.77 12.69
C ASP A 147 -7.03 -4.35 13.57
N ILE A 148 -6.75 -5.43 14.32
CA ILE A 148 -7.77 -6.14 15.10
C ILE A 148 -7.36 -6.47 16.55
N GLY A 149 -6.21 -5.97 17.01
CA GLY A 149 -5.78 -6.09 18.40
C GLY A 149 -5.44 -7.51 18.85
N ILE A 150 -5.01 -8.39 17.94
CA ILE A 150 -4.65 -9.78 18.27
C ILE A 150 -3.14 -9.87 18.46
N THR A 151 -2.73 -10.19 19.68
CA THR A 151 -1.33 -10.37 20.06
C THR A 151 -0.75 -11.68 19.51
N SER A 152 0.54 -11.67 19.19
CA SER A 152 1.32 -12.81 18.73
C SER A 152 2.65 -12.89 19.48
N GLU A 153 3.43 -13.95 19.30
CA GLU A 153 4.79 -14.04 19.88
C GLU A 153 5.70 -12.87 19.45
N LYS A 154 5.52 -12.38 18.21
CA LYS A 154 6.29 -11.25 17.70
C LYS A 154 5.77 -9.88 18.12
N PHE A 155 4.49 -9.80 18.43
CA PHE A 155 3.80 -8.61 18.93
C PHE A 155 3.02 -8.98 20.20
N PRO A 156 3.72 -9.18 21.36
CA PRO A 156 3.12 -9.80 22.53
C PRO A 156 2.33 -8.85 23.45
N ARG A 157 2.34 -7.56 23.17
CA ARG A 157 1.69 -6.53 23.99
C ARG A 157 0.53 -5.91 23.25
N GLU A 158 -0.56 -5.64 23.97
CA GLU A 158 -1.67 -4.83 23.47
C GLU A 158 -1.19 -3.43 23.06
N ASP A 159 -1.78 -2.89 22.00
CA ASP A 159 -1.51 -1.53 21.51
C ASP A 159 -2.31 -0.47 22.28
N CYS A 160 -2.42 -0.64 23.60
CA CYS A 160 -3.11 0.31 24.48
C CYS A 160 -2.15 1.42 24.92
N THR A 161 -2.54 2.67 24.73
CA THR A 161 -1.77 3.80 25.27
C THR A 161 -1.96 3.95 26.78
N PRO A 162 -1.09 4.68 27.47
CA PRO A 162 -1.25 4.93 28.93
C PRO A 162 -2.55 5.67 29.29
N LYS A 163 -3.21 6.33 28.34
CA LYS A 163 -4.51 6.99 28.56
C LYS A 163 -5.70 6.05 28.40
N GLN A 164 -5.53 4.94 27.71
CA GLN A 164 -6.56 3.94 27.44
C GLN A 164 -6.62 2.89 28.56
N LYS A 165 -6.99 3.32 29.76
CA LYS A 165 -7.00 2.48 30.94
C LYS A 165 -8.00 1.32 30.88
N ASP A 166 -9.13 1.52 30.21
CA ASP A 166 -10.14 0.51 29.92
C ASP A 166 -9.60 -0.57 28.98
N CYS A 167 -8.87 -0.20 27.94
CA CYS A 167 -8.13 -1.12 27.07
C CYS A 167 -7.09 -1.94 27.86
N ALA A 168 -6.25 -1.27 28.64
CA ALA A 168 -5.22 -1.94 29.43
C ALA A 168 -5.77 -2.89 30.52
N ALA A 169 -7.00 -2.64 30.98
CA ALA A 169 -7.69 -3.46 31.99
C ALA A 169 -8.61 -4.54 31.40
N ALA A 170 -8.79 -4.54 30.06
CA ALA A 170 -9.65 -5.50 29.38
C ALA A 170 -9.11 -6.95 29.51
N PRO A 171 -9.99 -7.96 29.53
CA PRO A 171 -9.57 -9.35 29.50
C PRO A 171 -8.80 -9.65 28.22
N ARG A 172 -7.69 -10.38 28.33
CA ARG A 172 -6.91 -10.87 27.19
C ARG A 172 -7.40 -12.24 26.77
N GLY A 173 -7.42 -12.49 25.43
CA GLY A 173 -7.90 -13.74 24.87
C GLY A 173 -6.89 -14.90 24.91
N GLY A 174 -5.61 -14.62 25.17
CA GLY A 174 -4.56 -15.64 25.17
C GLY A 174 -4.63 -16.62 26.35
N GLU A 175 -4.38 -17.91 26.09
CA GLU A 175 -4.33 -18.92 27.15
C GLU A 175 -3.20 -18.63 28.14
N LYS A 176 -3.50 -18.66 29.44
CA LYS A 176 -2.52 -18.48 30.54
C LYS A 176 -1.66 -17.21 30.41
N GLY A 177 -2.18 -16.15 29.77
CA GLY A 177 -1.45 -14.90 29.56
C GLY A 177 -0.43 -14.93 28.41
N GLY A 178 -0.49 -15.95 27.55
CA GLY A 178 0.26 -16.03 26.29
C GLY A 178 -0.36 -15.18 25.20
N PRO A 179 0.21 -15.22 23.98
CA PRO A 179 -0.35 -14.54 22.82
C PRO A 179 -1.71 -15.12 22.43
N GLU A 180 -2.57 -14.30 21.80
CA GLU A 180 -3.91 -14.70 21.39
C GLU A 180 -3.91 -15.56 20.12
N ILE A 181 -2.93 -15.36 19.25
CA ILE A 181 -2.67 -16.28 18.13
C ILE A 181 -1.35 -17.01 18.36
N ASP A 182 -1.39 -18.35 18.37
CA ASP A 182 -0.19 -19.17 18.43
C ASP A 182 0.55 -19.20 17.09
N ASN A 183 1.85 -19.55 17.12
CA ASN A 183 2.67 -19.59 15.91
C ASN A 183 2.15 -20.57 14.85
N ALA A 184 1.62 -21.73 15.25
CA ALA A 184 1.14 -22.72 14.30
C ALA A 184 -0.11 -22.24 13.55
N THR A 185 -0.96 -21.49 14.22
CA THR A 185 -2.13 -20.85 13.60
C THR A 185 -1.70 -19.69 12.70
N LEU A 186 -0.79 -18.83 13.16
CA LEU A 186 -0.25 -17.73 12.37
C LEU A 186 0.44 -18.23 11.09
N GLU A 187 1.24 -19.32 11.18
CA GLU A 187 1.87 -19.94 10.02
C GLU A 187 0.85 -20.44 8.99
N LYS A 188 -0.29 -21.00 9.41
CA LYS A 188 -1.37 -21.40 8.49
C LYS A 188 -2.00 -20.20 7.80
N VAL A 189 -2.18 -19.08 8.50
CA VAL A 189 -2.67 -17.83 7.91
C VAL A 189 -1.67 -17.32 6.87
N ILE A 190 -0.38 -17.28 7.20
CA ILE A 190 0.69 -16.88 6.28
C ILE A 190 0.71 -17.80 5.05
N GLN A 191 0.61 -19.11 5.23
CA GLN A 191 0.54 -20.07 4.13
C GLN A 191 -0.66 -19.82 3.22
N TYR A 192 -1.84 -19.62 3.82
CA TYR A 192 -3.05 -19.29 3.06
C TYR A 192 -2.86 -18.03 2.22
N GLN A 193 -2.40 -16.95 2.83
CA GLN A 193 -2.16 -15.67 2.13
C GLN A 193 -1.09 -15.82 1.04
N ALA A 194 0.01 -16.53 1.32
CA ALA A 194 1.09 -16.75 0.37
C ALA A 194 0.64 -17.49 -0.89
N THR A 195 -0.34 -18.38 -0.75
CA THR A 195 -0.84 -19.24 -1.84
C THR A 195 -2.09 -18.69 -2.53
N LEU A 196 -2.57 -17.50 -2.16
CA LEU A 196 -3.63 -16.82 -2.90
C LEU A 196 -3.14 -16.52 -4.33
N ALA A 197 -3.83 -17.12 -5.29
CA ALA A 197 -3.44 -17.04 -6.69
C ALA A 197 -3.67 -15.63 -7.27
N VAL A 198 -2.78 -15.23 -8.17
CA VAL A 198 -3.00 -14.05 -9.01
C VAL A 198 -4.04 -14.38 -10.06
N PRO A 199 -5.05 -13.52 -10.29
CA PRO A 199 -5.99 -13.71 -11.38
C PRO A 199 -5.27 -13.76 -12.73
N ALA A 200 -5.75 -14.61 -13.64
CA ALA A 200 -5.23 -14.64 -14.99
C ALA A 200 -5.47 -13.30 -15.69
N ARG A 201 -4.50 -12.86 -16.51
CA ARG A 201 -4.66 -11.67 -17.32
C ARG A 201 -5.84 -11.83 -18.28
N ARG A 202 -6.73 -10.84 -18.32
CA ARG A 202 -7.96 -10.87 -19.10
C ARG A 202 -7.79 -10.18 -20.45
N ASN A 203 -8.50 -10.65 -21.47
CA ASN A 203 -8.60 -10.01 -22.80
C ASN A 203 -7.24 -9.65 -23.43
N TYR A 204 -6.19 -10.43 -23.19
CA TYR A 204 -4.82 -10.14 -23.62
C TYR A 204 -4.68 -10.09 -25.15
N ASP A 205 -5.57 -10.71 -25.91
CA ASP A 205 -5.64 -10.76 -27.36
C ASP A 205 -6.47 -9.61 -27.97
N ASN A 206 -7.22 -8.87 -27.16
CA ASN A 206 -8.03 -7.73 -27.58
C ASN A 206 -7.13 -6.60 -28.14
N VAL A 207 -7.50 -6.02 -29.27
CA VAL A 207 -6.72 -4.99 -29.98
C VAL A 207 -6.51 -3.75 -29.13
N ASP A 208 -7.53 -3.31 -28.36
CA ASP A 208 -7.42 -2.14 -27.50
C ASP A 208 -6.50 -2.42 -26.29
N VAL A 209 -6.56 -3.64 -25.73
CA VAL A 209 -5.68 -4.04 -24.62
C VAL A 209 -4.22 -4.05 -25.09
N ARG A 210 -3.93 -4.57 -26.29
CA ARG A 210 -2.58 -4.54 -26.88
C ARG A 210 -2.12 -3.11 -27.18
N ARG A 211 -3.02 -2.26 -27.71
CA ARG A 211 -2.73 -0.83 -27.91
C ARG A 211 -2.43 -0.16 -26.56
N GLY A 212 -3.25 -0.39 -25.54
CA GLY A 212 -3.03 0.13 -24.20
C GLY A 212 -1.70 -0.29 -23.59
N GLN A 213 -1.26 -1.53 -23.82
CA GLN A 213 0.05 -2.00 -23.39
C GLN A 213 1.20 -1.22 -24.06
N ALA A 214 1.07 -0.95 -25.35
CA ALA A 214 2.05 -0.12 -26.06
C ALA A 214 2.08 1.31 -25.53
N LEU A 215 0.91 1.92 -25.28
CA LEU A 215 0.78 3.25 -24.70
C LEU A 215 1.34 3.33 -23.28
N PHE A 216 1.15 2.28 -22.47
CA PHE A 216 1.73 2.17 -21.12
C PHE A 216 3.26 2.23 -21.16
N ALA A 217 3.89 1.51 -22.09
CA ALA A 217 5.33 1.56 -22.27
C ALA A 217 5.78 2.93 -22.85
N GLN A 218 5.07 3.47 -23.83
CA GLN A 218 5.37 4.76 -24.46
C GLN A 218 5.27 5.92 -23.48
N ALA A 219 4.27 5.90 -22.59
CA ALA A 219 4.11 6.89 -21.53
C ALA A 219 5.09 6.68 -20.36
N GLN A 220 6.02 5.72 -20.46
CA GLN A 220 7.04 5.39 -19.45
C GLN A 220 6.49 4.89 -18.11
N CYS A 221 5.23 4.46 -18.04
CA CYS A 221 4.66 3.87 -16.83
C CYS A 221 5.44 2.63 -16.38
N ALA A 222 6.00 1.87 -17.34
CA ALA A 222 6.79 0.66 -17.08
C ALA A 222 8.13 0.91 -16.36
N VAL A 223 8.54 2.16 -16.17
CA VAL A 223 9.77 2.50 -15.41
C VAL A 223 9.59 2.17 -13.94
N CYS A 224 8.48 2.58 -13.34
CA CYS A 224 8.09 2.24 -11.96
C CYS A 224 7.26 0.95 -11.92
N HIS A 225 6.31 0.80 -12.83
CA HIS A 225 5.51 -0.41 -12.97
C HIS A 225 6.24 -1.46 -13.83
N ARG A 226 7.41 -1.91 -13.35
CA ARG A 226 8.23 -2.93 -14.02
C ARG A 226 7.41 -4.20 -14.28
N PRO A 227 7.36 -4.69 -15.54
CA PRO A 227 6.41 -5.74 -15.92
C PRO A 227 6.63 -7.07 -15.24
N SER A 228 7.88 -7.53 -15.05
CA SER A 228 8.11 -8.94 -14.70
C SER A 228 9.32 -9.19 -13.82
N TYR A 229 9.23 -10.31 -13.08
CA TYR A 229 10.31 -10.91 -12.31
C TYR A 229 10.32 -12.43 -12.44
N THR A 230 11.39 -13.06 -11.96
CA THR A 230 11.42 -14.48 -11.65
C THR A 230 11.55 -14.61 -10.13
N THR A 231 10.67 -15.35 -9.49
CA THR A 231 10.72 -15.55 -8.04
C THR A 231 11.93 -16.41 -7.65
N GLY A 232 12.51 -16.09 -6.51
CA GLY A 232 13.65 -16.79 -5.92
C GLY A 232 13.24 -17.82 -4.87
N ALA A 233 14.00 -17.83 -3.76
CA ALA A 233 13.71 -18.68 -2.62
C ALA A 233 12.38 -18.33 -1.96
N SER A 234 11.65 -19.35 -1.52
CA SER A 234 10.42 -19.22 -0.74
C SER A 234 10.29 -20.45 0.17
N PRO A 235 9.70 -20.33 1.37
CA PRO A 235 9.33 -21.50 2.16
C PRO A 235 8.32 -22.41 1.42
N PHE A 236 7.55 -21.85 0.48
CA PHE A 236 6.55 -22.56 -0.31
C PHE A 236 7.12 -22.97 -1.67
N PRO A 237 7.36 -24.30 -1.93
CA PRO A 237 7.98 -24.75 -3.17
C PRO A 237 7.26 -24.31 -4.44
N SER A 238 5.93 -24.23 -4.42
CA SER A 238 5.10 -23.79 -5.55
C SER A 238 5.35 -22.33 -5.98
N LEU A 239 5.97 -21.52 -5.13
CA LEU A 239 6.24 -20.11 -5.42
C LEU A 239 7.65 -19.87 -5.95
N ARG A 240 8.51 -20.90 -6.02
CA ARG A 240 9.91 -20.78 -6.45
C ARG A 240 10.05 -20.83 -7.97
N GLY A 241 10.92 -20.00 -8.53
CA GLY A 241 11.27 -20.01 -9.95
C GLY A 241 10.12 -19.64 -10.88
N GLN A 242 9.08 -19.00 -10.38
CA GLN A 242 7.91 -18.59 -11.17
C GLN A 242 8.21 -17.31 -11.95
N LYS A 243 7.88 -17.28 -13.25
CA LYS A 243 7.82 -16.03 -14.02
C LYS A 243 6.52 -15.32 -13.69
N ILE A 244 6.62 -14.14 -13.12
CA ILE A 244 5.48 -13.35 -12.66
C ILE A 244 5.44 -11.99 -13.34
N THR A 245 4.24 -11.41 -13.45
CA THR A 245 4.02 -10.10 -14.09
C THR A 245 3.27 -9.14 -13.16
N PRO A 246 3.91 -8.69 -12.06
CA PRO A 246 3.25 -7.86 -11.05
C PRO A 246 3.10 -6.39 -11.47
N TYR A 247 3.86 -5.91 -12.44
CA TYR A 247 3.88 -4.50 -12.82
C TYR A 247 4.19 -3.57 -11.63
N THR A 248 5.33 -3.79 -11.00
CA THR A 248 5.87 -3.00 -9.88
C THR A 248 7.39 -3.12 -9.84
N ASP A 249 8.09 -2.10 -9.39
CA ASP A 249 9.51 -2.18 -9.04
C ASP A 249 9.74 -2.35 -7.53
N LEU A 250 8.67 -2.26 -6.72
CA LEU A 250 8.65 -2.28 -5.26
C LEU A 250 9.42 -1.11 -4.60
N LEU A 251 9.77 -0.08 -5.36
CA LEU A 251 10.49 1.08 -4.85
C LEU A 251 9.53 2.16 -4.34
N LEU A 252 10.06 3.01 -3.49
CA LEU A 252 9.45 4.27 -3.06
C LEU A 252 9.76 5.33 -4.10
N HIS A 253 8.72 6.04 -4.56
CA HIS A 253 8.83 7.19 -5.46
C HIS A 253 8.17 8.41 -4.86
N ASP A 254 8.76 9.59 -5.06
CA ASP A 254 8.12 10.86 -4.73
C ASP A 254 6.96 11.11 -5.70
N MET A 255 5.75 11.03 -5.17
CA MET A 255 4.52 11.22 -5.93
C MET A 255 3.99 12.65 -5.86
N GLY A 256 4.80 13.57 -5.34
CA GLY A 256 4.50 14.99 -5.24
C GLY A 256 3.49 15.34 -4.15
N LYS A 257 3.27 16.64 -3.99
CA LYS A 257 2.40 17.21 -2.95
C LYS A 257 0.94 16.74 -3.03
N GLY A 258 0.45 16.40 -4.22
CA GLY A 258 -0.93 15.96 -4.43
C GLY A 258 -1.28 14.67 -3.68
N LEU A 259 -0.33 13.75 -3.57
CA LEU A 259 -0.48 12.47 -2.87
C LEU A 259 0.20 12.44 -1.50
N ALA A 260 0.83 13.54 -1.06
CA ALA A 260 1.53 13.59 0.22
C ALA A 260 0.57 13.42 1.40
N ASP A 261 0.98 12.63 2.39
CA ASP A 261 0.35 12.55 3.72
C ASP A 261 1.14 13.32 4.79
N GLY A 262 2.36 13.77 4.46
CA GLY A 262 3.25 14.46 5.37
C GLY A 262 3.91 13.55 6.42
N ARG A 263 3.52 12.27 6.53
CA ARG A 263 4.06 11.34 7.52
C ARG A 263 5.25 10.56 6.95
N PRO A 264 6.45 10.67 7.52
CA PRO A 264 7.55 9.77 7.20
C PRO A 264 7.29 8.37 7.77
N ASP A 265 7.95 7.34 7.19
CA ASP A 265 7.83 5.94 7.61
C ASP A 265 9.15 5.21 7.29
N GLY A 266 10.03 5.04 8.26
CA GLY A 266 11.41 4.63 8.04
C GLY A 266 12.16 5.65 7.17
N LEU A 267 12.73 5.21 6.06
CA LEU A 267 13.41 6.08 5.10
C LEU A 267 12.44 6.84 4.17
N ALA A 268 11.18 6.41 4.08
CA ALA A 268 10.18 7.07 3.26
C ALA A 268 9.78 8.43 3.87
N ASN A 269 9.83 9.49 3.09
CA ASN A 269 9.30 10.80 3.49
C ASN A 269 7.77 10.89 3.31
N GLY A 270 7.19 12.06 3.62
CA GLY A 270 5.74 12.30 3.53
C GLY A 270 5.15 12.36 2.12
N GLN A 271 5.96 12.29 1.07
CA GLN A 271 5.54 12.31 -0.34
C GLN A 271 5.80 10.99 -1.05
N GLN A 272 6.56 10.09 -0.44
CA GLN A 272 7.01 8.85 -1.07
C GLN A 272 6.05 7.69 -0.79
N TRP A 273 5.77 6.94 -1.87
CA TRP A 273 4.90 5.78 -1.85
C TRP A 273 5.51 4.63 -2.65
N ARG A 274 5.33 3.41 -2.15
CA ARG A 274 5.76 2.22 -2.86
C ARG A 274 4.89 1.99 -4.08
N THR A 275 5.49 1.68 -5.22
CA THR A 275 4.77 1.20 -6.40
C THR A 275 4.06 -0.12 -6.08
N PRO A 276 2.72 -0.19 -6.01
CA PRO A 276 2.02 -1.43 -5.75
C PRO A 276 1.97 -2.32 -7.00
N PRO A 277 1.82 -3.65 -6.86
CA PRO A 277 1.45 -4.52 -7.97
C PRO A 277 0.14 -4.09 -8.62
N LEU A 278 0.04 -4.22 -9.95
CA LEU A 278 -1.16 -3.87 -10.71
C LEU A 278 -2.02 -5.09 -11.08
N TRP A 279 -1.54 -6.32 -10.85
CA TRP A 279 -2.36 -7.50 -11.13
C TRP A 279 -3.65 -7.51 -10.32
N GLY A 280 -4.75 -7.94 -10.95
CA GLY A 280 -6.06 -7.99 -10.31
C GLY A 280 -6.74 -6.63 -10.10
N ILE A 281 -6.09 -5.48 -10.42
CA ILE A 281 -6.64 -4.14 -10.14
C ILE A 281 -8.02 -3.92 -10.77
N GLY A 282 -8.26 -4.46 -11.97
CA GLY A 282 -9.55 -4.35 -12.64
C GLY A 282 -10.67 -5.21 -12.04
N LEU A 283 -10.32 -6.12 -11.09
CA LEU A 283 -11.29 -6.98 -10.39
C LEU A 283 -11.66 -6.45 -9.00
N ILE A 284 -11.08 -5.33 -8.58
CA ILE A 284 -11.41 -4.73 -7.27
C ILE A 284 -12.92 -4.52 -7.11
N PRO A 285 -13.66 -3.99 -8.11
CA PRO A 285 -15.11 -3.82 -7.96
C PRO A 285 -15.89 -5.12 -7.83
N ASP A 286 -15.35 -6.24 -8.35
CA ASP A 286 -16.02 -7.55 -8.30
C ASP A 286 -15.80 -8.25 -6.94
N VAL A 287 -14.76 -7.85 -6.19
CA VAL A 287 -14.37 -8.47 -4.91
C VAL A 287 -14.73 -7.59 -3.72
N ASN A 288 -14.59 -6.28 -3.88
CA ASN A 288 -14.89 -5.29 -2.87
C ASN A 288 -16.13 -4.49 -3.27
N ASP A 289 -16.86 -3.95 -2.31
CA ASP A 289 -18.02 -3.07 -2.57
C ASP A 289 -17.59 -1.66 -3.06
N HIS A 290 -16.40 -1.52 -3.62
CA HIS A 290 -15.84 -0.26 -4.12
C HIS A 290 -14.80 -0.48 -5.22
N SER A 291 -14.50 0.60 -5.96
CA SER A 291 -13.46 0.66 -6.99
C SER A 291 -12.28 1.58 -6.61
N PHE A 292 -12.13 1.92 -5.32
CA PHE A 292 -11.21 2.95 -4.87
C PHE A 292 -9.76 2.51 -4.96
N LEU A 293 -8.89 3.42 -5.45
CA LEU A 293 -7.47 3.21 -5.72
C LEU A 293 -6.63 4.28 -5.02
N LEU A 294 -5.31 4.12 -5.08
CA LEU A 294 -4.30 4.86 -4.34
C LEU A 294 -4.32 4.53 -2.84
N HIS A 295 -3.36 5.07 -2.09
CA HIS A 295 -3.15 4.70 -0.69
C HIS A 295 -4.35 5.01 0.22
N ASP A 296 -5.14 6.02 -0.11
CA ASP A 296 -6.27 6.51 0.70
C ASP A 296 -7.63 6.40 0.00
N GLY A 297 -7.69 5.72 -1.14
CA GLY A 297 -8.94 5.50 -1.86
C GLY A 297 -9.51 6.71 -2.57
N ARG A 298 -8.74 7.79 -2.74
CA ARG A 298 -9.24 9.02 -3.37
C ARG A 298 -9.62 8.86 -4.84
N ALA A 299 -8.96 7.99 -5.58
CA ALA A 299 -9.27 7.73 -6.98
C ALA A 299 -10.44 6.74 -7.09
N ARG A 300 -11.46 7.12 -7.84
CA ARG A 300 -12.69 6.31 -8.05
C ARG A 300 -12.51 5.23 -9.11
N ASN A 301 -11.47 5.36 -9.94
CA ASN A 301 -11.18 4.45 -11.05
C ASN A 301 -9.71 4.58 -11.48
N THR A 302 -9.28 3.72 -12.39
CA THR A 302 -7.91 3.67 -12.91
C THR A 302 -7.47 4.98 -13.57
N LEU A 303 -8.36 5.66 -14.33
CA LEU A 303 -8.00 6.92 -14.97
C LEU A 303 -7.71 8.01 -13.92
N GLU A 304 -8.55 8.14 -12.89
CA GLU A 304 -8.30 9.08 -11.81
C GLU A 304 -7.00 8.75 -11.06
N ALA A 305 -6.71 7.46 -10.84
CA ALA A 305 -5.44 7.06 -10.23
C ALA A 305 -4.25 7.55 -11.06
N ILE A 306 -4.28 7.37 -12.39
CA ILE A 306 -3.24 7.87 -13.30
C ILE A 306 -3.14 9.40 -13.23
N LEU A 307 -4.25 10.11 -13.18
CA LEU A 307 -4.27 11.58 -13.16
C LEU A 307 -3.81 12.17 -11.81
N TRP A 308 -3.82 11.41 -10.75
CA TRP A 308 -3.24 11.79 -9.46
C TRP A 308 -1.71 11.65 -9.40
N HIS A 309 -1.09 10.94 -10.35
CA HIS A 309 0.36 10.79 -10.40
C HIS A 309 1.04 12.15 -10.56
N GLY A 310 1.96 12.46 -9.66
CA GLY A 310 2.76 13.70 -9.64
C GLY A 310 4.21 13.40 -9.32
N GLY A 311 5.00 14.42 -8.97
CA GLY A 311 6.41 14.24 -8.65
C GLY A 311 7.16 13.51 -9.75
N GLU A 312 7.84 12.41 -9.43
CA GLU A 312 8.58 11.59 -10.40
C GLU A 312 7.71 11.05 -11.54
N ALA A 313 6.41 10.85 -11.32
CA ALA A 313 5.48 10.34 -12.33
C ALA A 313 4.76 11.44 -13.14
N ASP A 314 5.02 12.74 -12.87
CA ASP A 314 4.32 13.83 -13.55
C ASP A 314 4.50 13.81 -15.06
N ALA A 315 5.68 13.49 -15.56
CA ALA A 315 5.92 13.40 -17.01
C ALA A 315 5.02 12.37 -17.69
N ALA A 316 4.81 11.21 -17.07
CA ALA A 316 3.89 10.18 -17.55
C ALA A 316 2.43 10.68 -17.52
N ARG A 317 2.00 11.32 -16.44
CA ARG A 317 0.67 11.94 -16.33
C ARG A 317 0.44 12.98 -17.45
N GLN A 318 1.41 13.85 -17.72
CA GLN A 318 1.32 14.85 -18.77
C GLN A 318 1.14 14.23 -20.15
N GLN A 319 1.75 13.08 -20.42
CA GLN A 319 1.50 12.35 -21.67
C GLN A 319 0.06 11.86 -21.76
N VAL A 320 -0.49 11.29 -20.67
CA VAL A 320 -1.88 10.83 -20.64
C VAL A 320 -2.86 11.99 -20.84
N LEU A 321 -2.61 13.15 -20.25
CA LEU A 321 -3.43 14.36 -20.44
C LEU A 321 -3.50 14.81 -21.91
N LYS A 322 -2.47 14.52 -22.69
CA LYS A 322 -2.37 14.85 -24.14
C LYS A 322 -2.94 13.77 -25.05
N MET A 323 -3.17 12.55 -24.55
CA MET A 323 -3.72 11.45 -25.36
C MET A 323 -5.14 11.75 -25.83
N PRO A 324 -5.52 11.36 -27.05
CA PRO A 324 -6.93 11.34 -27.45
C PRO A 324 -7.71 10.33 -26.59
N LYS A 325 -9.03 10.53 -26.47
CA LYS A 325 -9.89 9.69 -25.64
C LYS A 325 -9.74 8.20 -25.93
N THR A 326 -9.66 7.82 -27.19
CA THR A 326 -9.49 6.41 -27.62
C THR A 326 -8.23 5.76 -27.04
N ASP A 327 -7.14 6.52 -26.91
CA ASP A 327 -5.88 6.04 -26.37
C ASP A 327 -5.91 5.96 -24.84
N ARG A 328 -6.54 6.94 -24.17
CA ARG A 328 -6.78 6.87 -22.73
C ARG A 328 -7.64 5.66 -22.37
N ASP A 329 -8.72 5.42 -23.14
CA ASP A 329 -9.60 4.26 -22.94
C ASP A 329 -8.84 2.93 -23.14
N ALA A 330 -7.98 2.85 -24.16
CA ALA A 330 -7.15 1.67 -24.42
C ALA A 330 -6.13 1.44 -23.28
N LEU A 331 -5.48 2.51 -22.78
CA LEU A 331 -4.57 2.45 -21.65
C LEU A 331 -5.26 1.92 -20.39
N VAL A 332 -6.45 2.44 -20.07
CA VAL A 332 -7.26 1.99 -18.92
C VAL A 332 -7.69 0.53 -19.10
N LYS A 333 -8.13 0.13 -20.30
CA LYS A 333 -8.47 -1.27 -20.60
C LYS A 333 -7.28 -2.20 -20.36
N PHE A 334 -6.08 -1.79 -20.76
CA PHE A 334 -4.87 -2.57 -20.49
C PHE A 334 -4.62 -2.72 -18.99
N VAL A 335 -4.58 -1.64 -18.22
CA VAL A 335 -4.33 -1.70 -16.77
C VAL A 335 -5.39 -2.56 -16.08
N ASN A 336 -6.66 -2.41 -16.45
CA ASN A 336 -7.74 -3.21 -15.89
C ASN A 336 -7.72 -4.69 -16.34
N SER A 337 -6.93 -5.04 -17.37
CA SER A 337 -6.78 -6.42 -17.82
C SER A 337 -5.73 -7.23 -17.05
N LEU A 338 -4.89 -6.56 -16.26
CA LEU A 338 -3.78 -7.14 -15.50
C LEU A 338 -4.21 -8.04 -14.31
#